data_0dd9993df908a0927e60c91c0f594c25
#
_entry.id   0dd9993df908a0927e60c91c0f594c25
#
_cell.length_a   1.000
_cell.length_b   1.000
_cell.length_c   1.000
_cell.angle_alpha   90.00
_cell.angle_beta   90.00
_cell.angle_gamma   90.00
#
_symmetry.space_group_name_H-M   'P 1'
#
loop_
_entity.id
_entity.type
_entity.pdbx_description
1 polymer ?
#
loop_
_entity_poly.entity_id
_entity_poly.type
_entity_poly.pdbx_seq_one_letter_code
_entity_poly.pdbx_strand_id
1 'polypeptide(L)'
;MITGSSLGACATFHYNLAQAVRDIQTGTHRVVIVGGSEAPILPEIIEAFSTMGAIASDDVLQALDGGTSPQYRNACRPFGNNIGFTLGESCQFFVLMDDALALELGASIYGSVNDVFVNADGFKKSIASPGVGNYLTFARAAAATRAVLREDSLRQRTFIQAHGTGTPQN
;
A
#
# COMPACT_ATOMS: atom_id res chain seq x y z
N MET A 1 1.56 21.82 -16.77
CA MET A 1 1.65 20.78 -15.73
C MET A 1 0.40 20.88 -14.87
N ILE A 2 -0.31 19.79 -14.71
CA ILE A 2 -1.47 19.70 -13.81
C ILE A 2 -1.03 18.91 -12.59
N THR A 3 -1.38 19.39 -11.41
CA THR A 3 -1.09 18.70 -10.15
C THR A 3 -2.39 18.50 -9.40
N GLY A 4 -2.50 17.39 -8.69
CA GLY A 4 -3.66 17.07 -7.88
C GLY A 4 -3.37 15.90 -6.97
N SER A 5 -4.18 15.72 -5.96
CA SER A 5 -4.09 14.60 -5.04
C SER A 5 -5.47 14.18 -4.58
N SER A 6 -5.72 12.88 -4.61
CA SER A 6 -6.86 12.27 -3.93
C SER A 6 -6.39 11.73 -2.60
N LEU A 7 -7.20 11.85 -1.56
CA LEU A 7 -6.90 11.34 -0.23
C LEU A 7 -7.76 10.10 0.06
N GLY A 8 -7.15 9.09 0.61
CA GLY A 8 -7.78 7.82 0.97
C GLY A 8 -7.05 7.11 2.10
N ALA A 9 -6.53 7.87 3.07
CA ALA A 9 -5.68 7.35 4.16
C ALA A 9 -4.58 6.43 3.62
N CYS A 10 -4.46 5.20 4.10
CA CYS A 10 -3.45 4.24 3.64
C CYS A 10 -3.57 3.87 2.15
N ALA A 11 -4.71 4.10 1.52
CA ALA A 11 -4.94 3.86 0.10
C ALA A 11 -4.65 5.07 -0.81
N THR A 12 -4.21 6.19 -0.25
CA THR A 12 -3.95 7.45 -0.99
C THR A 12 -3.10 7.23 -2.24
N PHE A 13 -2.01 6.49 -2.11
CA PHE A 13 -1.14 6.19 -3.26
C PHE A 13 -1.90 5.47 -4.38
N HIS A 14 -2.74 4.49 -4.05
CA HIS A 14 -3.48 3.72 -5.05
C HIS A 14 -4.56 4.55 -5.76
N TYR A 15 -5.20 5.50 -5.07
CA TYR A 15 -6.12 6.44 -5.72
C TYR A 15 -5.39 7.31 -6.75
N ASN A 16 -4.23 7.86 -6.38
CA ASN A 16 -3.43 8.70 -7.26
C ASN A 16 -2.83 7.87 -8.41
N LEU A 17 -2.39 6.63 -8.15
CA LEU A 17 -1.91 5.72 -9.18
C LEU A 17 -3.03 5.36 -10.18
N ALA A 18 -4.25 5.08 -9.70
CA ALA A 18 -5.39 4.80 -10.58
C ALA A 18 -5.72 6.01 -11.49
N GLN A 19 -5.62 7.23 -10.97
CA GLN A 19 -5.82 8.43 -11.78
C GLN A 19 -4.69 8.57 -12.82
N ALA A 20 -3.44 8.37 -12.42
CA ALA A 20 -2.28 8.45 -13.32
C ALA A 20 -2.37 7.44 -14.48
N VAL A 21 -2.76 6.20 -14.17
CA VAL A 21 -2.97 5.16 -15.20
C VAL A 21 -4.09 5.57 -16.16
N ARG A 22 -5.21 6.08 -15.64
CA ARG A 22 -6.33 6.56 -16.46
C ARG A 22 -5.92 7.69 -17.38
N ASP A 23 -5.16 8.67 -16.88
CA ASP A 23 -4.70 9.82 -17.65
C ASP A 23 -3.80 9.41 -18.83
N ILE A 24 -2.95 8.40 -18.63
CA ILE A 24 -2.14 7.82 -19.71
C ILE A 24 -3.00 7.03 -20.68
N GLN A 25 -3.88 6.16 -20.21
CA GLN A 25 -4.75 5.33 -21.05
C GLN A 25 -5.69 6.15 -21.93
N THR A 26 -6.16 7.29 -21.43
CA THR A 26 -7.03 8.21 -22.18
C THR A 26 -6.26 9.17 -23.08
N GLY A 27 -4.93 9.15 -23.04
CA GLY A 27 -4.07 10.06 -23.80
C GLY A 27 -4.07 11.50 -23.27
N THR A 28 -4.62 11.74 -22.07
CA THR A 28 -4.61 13.06 -21.42
C THR A 28 -3.19 13.49 -21.09
N HIS A 29 -2.39 12.56 -20.64
CA HIS A 29 -0.95 12.75 -20.38
C HIS A 29 -0.16 11.56 -20.91
N ARG A 30 1.06 11.82 -21.39
CA ARG A 30 1.99 10.76 -21.80
C ARG A 30 2.95 10.37 -20.68
N VAL A 31 3.15 11.27 -19.71
CA VAL A 31 4.02 11.07 -18.55
C VAL A 31 3.31 11.59 -17.31
N VAL A 32 3.28 10.79 -16.26
CA VAL A 32 2.75 11.19 -14.94
C VAL A 32 3.72 10.77 -13.86
N ILE A 33 4.03 11.67 -12.96
CA ILE A 33 4.81 11.37 -11.74
C ILE A 33 3.82 11.16 -10.60
N VAL A 34 3.86 10.01 -9.97
CA VAL A 34 3.00 9.64 -8.84
C VAL A 34 3.82 9.12 -7.68
N GLY A 35 3.48 9.52 -6.48
CA GLY A 35 4.20 9.08 -5.28
C GLY A 35 3.74 9.79 -4.03
N GLY A 36 4.53 9.69 -2.99
CA GLY A 36 4.29 10.34 -1.72
C GLY A 36 5.56 10.53 -0.91
N SER A 37 5.48 11.44 0.03
CA SER A 37 6.51 11.70 1.02
C SER A 37 5.83 11.84 2.37
N GLU A 38 6.26 11.06 3.34
CA GLU A 38 5.71 11.02 4.69
C GLU A 38 6.85 11.13 5.71
N ALA A 39 6.66 12.00 6.69
CA ALA A 39 7.56 12.19 7.82
C ALA A 39 6.75 12.27 9.13
N PRO A 40 6.10 11.15 9.56
CA PRO A 40 5.16 11.13 10.66
C PRO A 40 5.80 10.91 12.03
N ILE A 41 7.12 10.89 12.16
CA ILE A 41 7.79 10.64 13.46
C ILE A 41 7.81 11.94 14.28
N LEU A 42 6.62 12.35 14.71
CA LEU A 42 6.37 13.51 15.55
C LEU A 42 5.67 13.06 16.84
N PRO A 43 5.94 13.70 17.98
CA PRO A 43 5.33 13.32 19.27
C PRO A 43 3.80 13.24 19.22
N GLU A 44 3.16 14.19 18.56
CA GLU A 44 1.70 14.27 18.45
C GLU A 44 1.12 13.09 17.66
N ILE A 45 1.81 12.67 16.61
CA ILE A 45 1.41 11.53 15.78
C ILE A 45 1.62 10.21 16.55
N ILE A 46 2.74 10.09 17.23
CA ILE A 46 3.03 8.92 18.07
C ILE A 46 2.00 8.79 19.17
N GLU A 47 1.67 9.90 19.86
CA GLU A 47 0.65 9.91 20.93
C GLU A 47 -0.73 9.52 20.39
N ALA A 48 -1.12 10.07 19.23
CA ALA A 48 -2.41 9.73 18.60
C ALA A 48 -2.53 8.23 18.29
N PHE A 49 -1.53 7.64 17.67
CA PHE A 49 -1.54 6.21 17.37
C PHE A 49 -1.37 5.32 18.61
N SER A 50 -0.66 5.79 19.63
CA SER A 50 -0.57 5.11 20.93
C SER A 50 -1.91 5.07 21.62
N THR A 51 -2.63 6.20 21.64
CA THR A 51 -4.00 6.30 22.21
C THR A 51 -4.98 5.38 21.47
N MET A 52 -4.79 5.18 20.17
CA MET A 52 -5.58 4.22 19.38
C MET A 52 -5.21 2.76 19.66
N GLY A 53 -4.12 2.50 20.39
CA GLY A 53 -3.60 1.15 20.60
C GLY A 53 -3.06 0.51 19.30
N ALA A 54 -2.58 1.32 18.36
CA ALA A 54 -2.13 0.85 17.05
C ALA A 54 -0.61 0.66 16.95
N ILE A 55 0.16 1.35 17.80
CA ILE A 55 1.63 1.25 17.81
C ILE A 55 2.08 0.06 18.67
N ALA A 56 3.11 -0.64 18.23
CA ALA A 56 3.85 -1.62 19.03
C ALA A 56 4.62 -0.91 20.14
N SER A 57 4.15 -0.97 21.37
CA SER A 57 4.81 -0.37 22.53
C SER A 57 5.93 -1.24 23.08
N ASP A 58 6.88 -0.62 23.78
CA ASP A 58 8.07 -1.29 24.31
C ASP A 58 7.71 -2.39 25.30
N ASP A 59 6.79 -2.13 26.21
CA ASP A 59 6.34 -3.08 27.22
C ASP A 59 5.62 -4.29 26.63
N VAL A 60 4.78 -4.10 25.62
CA VAL A 60 4.12 -5.19 24.90
C VAL A 60 5.14 -6.00 24.10
N LEU A 61 6.09 -5.33 23.45
CA LEU A 61 7.15 -5.98 22.70
C LEU A 61 8.08 -6.81 23.60
N GLN A 62 8.46 -6.23 24.76
CA GLN A 62 9.27 -6.92 25.75
C GLN A 62 8.54 -8.14 26.34
N ALA A 63 7.26 -8.00 26.69
CA ALA A 63 6.47 -9.09 27.21
C ALA A 63 6.32 -10.24 26.20
N LEU A 64 6.15 -9.92 24.92
CA LEU A 64 6.03 -10.90 23.86
C LEU A 64 7.34 -11.67 23.62
N ASP A 65 8.46 -10.98 23.67
CA ASP A 65 9.78 -11.57 23.42
C ASP A 65 10.37 -12.27 24.65
N GLY A 66 9.79 -12.07 25.83
CA GLY A 66 10.24 -12.68 27.11
C GLY A 66 11.63 -12.22 27.55
N GLY A 67 12.14 -11.13 27.01
CA GLY A 67 13.46 -10.60 27.28
C GLY A 67 13.47 -9.48 28.34
N THR A 68 14.67 -9.00 28.66
CA THR A 68 14.88 -7.86 29.57
C THR A 68 14.79 -6.52 28.86
N SER A 69 14.74 -6.51 27.53
CA SER A 69 14.62 -5.31 26.70
C SER A 69 13.85 -5.62 25.40
N PRO A 70 13.14 -4.62 24.82
CA PRO A 70 12.43 -4.80 23.57
C PRO A 70 13.35 -5.16 22.41
N GLN A 71 12.91 -6.08 21.55
CA GLN A 71 13.62 -6.47 20.32
C GLN A 71 13.08 -5.66 19.12
N TYR A 72 13.51 -4.44 18.96
CA TYR A 72 12.98 -3.50 17.95
C TYR A 72 13.05 -4.02 16.52
N ARG A 73 14.04 -4.86 16.18
CA ARG A 73 14.13 -5.50 14.85
C ARG A 73 12.96 -6.42 14.55
N ASN A 74 12.29 -6.90 15.58
CA ASN A 74 11.16 -7.81 15.50
C ASN A 74 9.82 -7.11 15.78
N ALA A 75 9.77 -5.78 15.84
CA ALA A 75 8.58 -5.03 16.18
C ALA A 75 7.48 -5.15 15.12
N CYS A 76 7.84 -5.11 13.84
CA CYS A 76 6.91 -5.29 12.73
C CYS A 76 6.81 -6.78 12.35
N ARG A 77 5.69 -7.43 12.68
CA ARG A 77 5.47 -8.89 12.52
C ARG A 77 4.14 -9.18 11.82
N PRO A 78 3.92 -8.68 10.60
CA PRO A 78 2.65 -8.94 9.91
C PRO A 78 2.43 -10.44 9.76
N PHE A 79 1.17 -10.86 9.97
CA PHE A 79 0.72 -12.27 9.91
C PHE A 79 1.33 -13.20 10.97
N GLY A 80 1.97 -12.64 11.99
CA GLY A 80 2.52 -13.37 13.12
C GLY A 80 1.85 -12.97 14.44
N ASN A 81 2.63 -12.85 15.50
CA ASN A 81 2.15 -12.31 16.78
C ASN A 81 2.05 -10.79 16.69
N ASN A 82 0.99 -10.32 16.07
CA ASN A 82 0.76 -8.89 15.80
C ASN A 82 0.48 -8.13 17.10
N ILE A 83 1.24 -7.08 17.34
CA ILE A 83 1.14 -6.24 18.55
C ILE A 83 0.95 -4.77 18.26
N GLY A 84 1.07 -4.37 17.02
CA GLY A 84 0.99 -3.00 16.53
C GLY A 84 1.94 -2.77 15.37
N PHE A 85 1.87 -1.59 14.78
CA PHE A 85 2.79 -1.18 13.75
C PHE A 85 3.91 -0.29 14.29
N THR A 86 4.96 -0.10 13.50
CA THR A 86 6.01 0.88 13.70
C THR A 86 5.88 2.01 12.70
N LEU A 87 6.14 3.24 13.13
CA LEU A 87 6.17 4.39 12.22
C LEU A 87 7.50 4.41 11.46
N GLY A 88 7.44 4.82 10.20
CA GLY A 88 8.60 5.03 9.35
C GLY A 88 8.44 6.29 8.52
N GLU A 89 9.53 6.82 8.03
CA GLU A 89 9.57 7.97 7.13
C GLU A 89 10.08 7.52 5.77
N SER A 90 9.46 8.01 4.71
CA SER A 90 9.84 7.65 3.35
C SER A 90 9.38 8.69 2.34
N CYS A 91 10.12 8.78 1.25
CA CYS A 91 9.78 9.58 0.09
C CYS A 91 10.03 8.72 -1.15
N GLN A 92 8.97 8.39 -1.89
CA GLN A 92 9.08 7.56 -3.08
C GLN A 92 8.17 8.07 -4.19
N PHE A 93 8.72 8.20 -5.40
CA PHE A 93 7.99 8.60 -6.58
C PHE A 93 8.28 7.67 -7.75
N PHE A 94 7.26 7.45 -8.56
CA PHE A 94 7.32 6.66 -9.78
C PHE A 94 7.00 7.56 -10.97
N VAL A 95 7.75 7.38 -12.05
CA VAL A 95 7.45 7.99 -13.34
C VAL A 95 6.71 6.95 -14.17
N LEU A 96 5.45 7.20 -14.45
CA LEU A 96 4.64 6.42 -15.38
C LEU A 96 4.70 7.07 -16.75
N MET A 97 4.75 6.25 -17.79
CA MET A 97 4.89 6.72 -19.16
C MET A 97 4.10 5.79 -20.09
N ASP A 98 3.55 6.32 -21.18
CA ASP A 98 2.99 5.45 -22.20
C ASP A 98 4.10 4.63 -22.87
N ASP A 99 3.75 3.42 -23.30
CA ASP A 99 4.70 2.43 -23.80
C ASP A 99 5.52 2.95 -25.01
N ALA A 100 4.85 3.66 -25.92
CA ALA A 100 5.49 4.19 -27.12
C ALA A 100 6.55 5.23 -26.77
N LEU A 101 6.24 6.14 -25.85
CA LEU A 101 7.19 7.16 -25.40
C LEU A 101 8.35 6.53 -24.60
N ALA A 102 8.06 5.54 -23.76
CA ALA A 102 9.10 4.84 -23.01
C ALA A 102 10.13 4.18 -23.94
N LEU A 103 9.65 3.53 -24.99
CA LEU A 103 10.51 2.91 -26.02
C LEU A 103 11.24 3.95 -26.84
N GLU A 104 10.57 5.02 -27.29
CA GLU A 104 11.16 6.13 -28.05
C GLU A 104 12.34 6.78 -27.33
N LEU A 105 12.19 6.98 -26.01
CA LEU A 105 13.22 7.59 -25.18
C LEU A 105 14.31 6.61 -24.71
N GLY A 106 14.16 5.32 -24.99
CA GLY A 106 15.06 4.29 -24.45
C GLY A 106 15.04 4.23 -22.92
N ALA A 107 13.87 4.42 -22.31
CA ALA A 107 13.73 4.47 -20.86
C ALA A 107 14.08 3.13 -20.21
N SER A 108 14.66 3.19 -18.99
CA SER A 108 14.83 2.00 -18.16
C SER A 108 13.47 1.60 -17.58
N ILE A 109 12.88 0.53 -18.14
CA ILE A 109 11.56 0.04 -17.74
C ILE A 109 11.71 -0.97 -16.60
N TYR A 110 11.19 -0.67 -15.43
CA TYR A 110 11.20 -1.55 -14.26
C TYR A 110 10.00 -2.50 -14.22
N GLY A 111 8.90 -2.16 -14.88
CA GLY A 111 7.69 -2.95 -14.94
C GLY A 111 6.55 -2.18 -15.59
N SER A 112 5.38 -2.80 -15.66
CA SER A 112 4.16 -2.17 -16.16
C SER A 112 3.07 -2.18 -15.08
N VAL A 113 2.27 -1.13 -15.03
CA VAL A 113 1.04 -1.07 -14.24
C VAL A 113 -0.12 -1.47 -15.15
N ASN A 114 -0.56 -2.70 -15.05
CA ASN A 114 -1.62 -3.22 -15.93
C ASN A 114 -2.99 -2.66 -15.56
N ASP A 115 -3.28 -2.57 -14.26
CA ASP A 115 -4.52 -1.99 -13.75
C ASP A 115 -4.40 -1.63 -12.27
N VAL A 116 -5.32 -0.79 -11.77
CA VAL A 116 -5.41 -0.40 -10.37
C VAL A 116 -6.86 -0.44 -9.91
N PHE A 117 -7.15 -1.24 -8.90
CA PHE A 117 -8.49 -1.37 -8.34
C PHE A 117 -8.56 -0.74 -6.96
N VAL A 118 -9.48 0.18 -6.78
CA VAL A 118 -9.75 0.84 -5.51
C VAL A 118 -11.25 0.71 -5.21
N ASN A 119 -11.60 0.24 -4.02
CA ASN A 119 -12.97 0.09 -3.58
C ASN A 119 -13.11 0.53 -2.12
N ALA A 120 -14.26 1.08 -1.79
CA ALA A 120 -14.61 1.36 -0.41
C ALA A 120 -15.24 0.14 0.26
N ASP A 121 -15.04 0.02 1.56
CA ASP A 121 -15.69 -1.04 2.37
C ASP A 121 -17.19 -0.80 2.58
N GLY A 122 -17.69 0.38 2.20
CA GLY A 122 -19.06 0.79 2.47
C GLY A 122 -19.25 1.20 3.93
N PHE A 123 -20.50 1.17 4.39
CA PHE A 123 -20.82 1.47 5.78
C PHE A 123 -20.35 0.35 6.70
N LYS A 124 -19.55 0.70 7.70
CA LYS A 124 -19.10 -0.22 8.74
C LYS A 124 -18.96 0.48 10.10
N LYS A 125 -19.02 -0.32 11.17
CA LYS A 125 -19.04 0.19 12.54
C LYS A 125 -17.75 0.91 12.94
N SER A 126 -16.61 0.45 12.45
CA SER A 126 -15.29 1.03 12.75
C SER A 126 -14.32 0.77 11.61
N ILE A 127 -13.17 1.44 11.62
CA ILE A 127 -12.08 1.22 10.64
C ILE A 127 -11.62 -0.23 10.63
N ALA A 128 -11.46 -0.83 11.82
CA ALA A 128 -11.01 -2.21 11.98
C ALA A 128 -12.07 -3.27 11.64
N SER A 129 -13.34 -2.88 11.48
CA SER A 129 -14.40 -3.83 11.12
C SER A 129 -14.21 -4.35 9.69
N PRO A 130 -14.48 -5.63 9.41
CA PRO A 130 -14.41 -6.17 8.06
C PRO A 130 -15.40 -5.46 7.14
N GLY A 131 -14.99 -5.32 5.86
CA GLY A 131 -15.80 -4.72 4.81
C GLY A 131 -15.60 -5.47 3.50
N VAL A 132 -16.46 -5.20 2.52
CA VAL A 132 -16.42 -5.90 1.22
C VAL A 132 -15.36 -5.35 0.26
N GLY A 133 -14.81 -4.15 0.53
CA GLY A 133 -13.89 -3.47 -0.37
C GLY A 133 -12.64 -4.28 -0.68
N ASN A 134 -12.00 -4.86 0.31
CA ASN A 134 -10.81 -5.69 0.12
C ASN A 134 -11.10 -6.93 -0.73
N TYR A 135 -12.22 -7.61 -0.50
CA TYR A 135 -12.61 -8.77 -1.30
C TYR A 135 -12.86 -8.41 -2.75
N LEU A 136 -13.59 -7.30 -3.01
CA LEU A 136 -13.84 -6.81 -4.35
C LEU A 136 -12.56 -6.38 -5.06
N THR A 137 -11.68 -5.67 -4.36
CA THR A 137 -10.38 -5.22 -4.89
C THR A 137 -9.55 -6.43 -5.30
N PHE A 138 -9.40 -7.41 -4.41
CA PHE A 138 -8.63 -8.61 -4.68
C PHE A 138 -9.24 -9.45 -5.80
N ALA A 139 -10.55 -9.65 -5.80
CA ALA A 139 -11.23 -10.43 -6.83
C ALA A 139 -11.07 -9.80 -8.21
N ARG A 140 -11.19 -8.47 -8.33
CA ARG A 140 -10.97 -7.74 -9.58
C ARG A 140 -9.52 -7.82 -10.05
N ALA A 141 -8.55 -7.62 -9.14
CA ALA A 141 -7.14 -7.75 -9.45
C ALA A 141 -6.77 -9.16 -9.91
N ALA A 142 -7.29 -10.19 -9.23
CA ALA A 142 -7.08 -11.59 -9.61
C ALA A 142 -7.69 -11.91 -10.97
N ALA A 143 -8.90 -11.42 -11.26
CA ALA A 143 -9.57 -11.60 -12.54
C ALA A 143 -8.81 -10.92 -13.69
N ALA A 144 -8.38 -9.66 -13.51
CA ALA A 144 -7.56 -8.95 -14.48
C ALA A 144 -6.22 -9.63 -14.73
N THR A 145 -5.54 -10.04 -13.66
CA THR A 145 -4.26 -10.77 -13.76
C THR A 145 -4.43 -12.09 -14.52
N ARG A 146 -5.51 -12.83 -14.23
CA ARG A 146 -5.82 -14.08 -14.94
C ARG A 146 -6.11 -13.87 -16.43
N ALA A 147 -6.69 -12.72 -16.80
CA ALA A 147 -6.94 -12.37 -18.21
C ALA A 147 -5.64 -12.07 -18.97
N VAL A 148 -4.62 -11.60 -18.31
CA VAL A 148 -3.32 -11.25 -18.91
C VAL A 148 -2.33 -12.42 -18.82
N LEU A 149 -2.29 -13.10 -17.68
CA LEU A 149 -1.36 -14.20 -17.41
C LEU A 149 -2.07 -15.55 -17.49
N ARG A 150 -1.31 -16.55 -17.94
CA ARG A 150 -1.77 -17.94 -17.86
C ARG A 150 -1.89 -18.38 -16.41
N GLU A 151 -2.78 -19.33 -16.12
CA GLU A 151 -3.05 -19.84 -14.76
C GLU A 151 -1.78 -20.32 -14.04
N ASP A 152 -0.88 -21.01 -14.75
CA ASP A 152 0.40 -21.48 -14.18
C ASP A 152 1.29 -20.30 -13.76
N SER A 153 1.32 -19.24 -14.55
CA SER A 153 2.09 -18.03 -14.22
C SER A 153 1.49 -17.32 -13.01
N LEU A 154 0.15 -17.26 -12.93
CA LEU A 154 -0.54 -16.69 -11.78
C LEU A 154 -0.17 -17.44 -10.48
N ARG A 155 -0.12 -18.77 -10.51
CA ARG A 155 0.18 -19.58 -9.32
C ARG A 155 1.66 -19.60 -8.95
N GLN A 156 2.56 -19.57 -9.93
CA GLN A 156 3.98 -19.85 -9.69
C GLN A 156 4.87 -18.61 -9.77
N ARG A 157 4.40 -17.51 -10.38
CA ARG A 157 5.22 -16.33 -10.69
C ARG A 157 4.62 -15.04 -10.16
N THR A 158 3.65 -15.11 -9.27
CA THR A 158 3.07 -13.93 -8.63
C THR A 158 3.27 -13.98 -7.13
N PHE A 159 3.31 -12.83 -6.53
CA PHE A 159 3.25 -12.67 -5.09
C PHE A 159 2.26 -11.56 -4.74
N ILE A 160 1.77 -11.55 -3.54
CA ILE A 160 0.87 -10.52 -3.02
C ILE A 160 1.63 -9.72 -1.98
N GLN A 161 1.85 -8.43 -2.26
CA GLN A 161 2.31 -7.51 -1.25
C GLN A 161 1.09 -7.01 -0.50
N ALA A 162 0.89 -7.55 0.69
CA ALA A 162 -0.25 -7.19 1.52
C ALA A 162 -0.02 -5.87 2.27
N HIS A 163 -1.07 -5.30 2.84
CA HIS A 163 -0.98 -4.13 3.71
C HIS A 163 -0.09 -4.41 4.93
N GLY A 164 -0.33 -5.52 5.63
CA GLY A 164 0.61 -6.09 6.59
C GLY A 164 1.07 -5.12 7.68
N THR A 165 0.16 -4.41 8.33
CA THR A 165 0.51 -3.39 9.33
C THR A 165 1.12 -3.95 10.60
N GLY A 166 0.88 -5.22 10.90
CA GLY A 166 1.29 -5.82 12.17
C GLY A 166 0.38 -5.48 13.34
N THR A 167 -0.76 -4.83 13.09
CA THR A 167 -1.79 -4.64 14.12
C THR A 167 -2.59 -5.93 14.34
N PRO A 168 -3.17 -6.15 15.55
CA PRO A 168 -3.93 -7.36 15.83
C PRO A 168 -5.13 -7.60 14.89
N GLN A 169 -5.61 -6.55 14.22
CA GLN A 169 -6.76 -6.60 13.32
C GLN A 169 -6.36 -6.87 11.85
N ASN A 170 -5.06 -6.99 11.53
CA ASN A 170 -4.60 -7.07 10.13
C ASN A 170 -3.80 -8.34 9.86
#